data_bf40e843504b83685dadf37613d2b1a4
#
_entry.id   bf40e843504b83685dadf37613d2b1a4
#
_cell.length_a   1.000
_cell.length_b   1.000
_cell.length_c   1.000
_cell.angle_alpha   90.00
_cell.angle_beta   90.00
_cell.angle_gamma   90.00
#
_symmetry.space_group_name_H-M   'P 1'
#
loop_
_entity.id
_entity.type
_entity.pdbx_description
1 polymer ?
#
loop_
_entity_poly.entity_id
_entity_poly.type
_entity_poly.pdbx_seq_one_letter_code
_entity_poly.pdbx_strand_id
1 'polypeptide(L)'
;MFSDGYNLMSCIKKIPTLKGDNYIEWKKKIDLAFILAEVDWVVTTPCPTEPVAPVRETNEADAAWATREMDFTSQKMSYDLKYRKWATVNKKCLAVIKNTIEPAIMGSIPECDTVME
;
A
#
# COMPACT_ATOMS: atom_id res chain seq x y z
N MET A 1 17.88 16.32 -6.76
CA MET A 1 17.27 15.20 -6.02
C MET A 1 16.50 14.30 -6.97
N PHE A 2 16.61 13.03 -6.81
CA PHE A 2 15.89 12.07 -7.64
C PHE A 2 14.50 11.81 -7.09
N SER A 3 13.55 11.57 -7.99
CA SER A 3 12.20 11.17 -7.58
C SER A 3 12.20 9.73 -7.06
N ASP A 4 11.20 9.38 -6.27
CA ASP A 4 11.02 8.02 -5.77
C ASP A 4 10.96 7.02 -6.94
N GLY A 5 10.29 7.39 -8.04
CA GLY A 5 10.20 6.56 -9.23
C GLY A 5 11.57 6.29 -9.87
N TYR A 6 12.45 7.29 -9.88
CA TYR A 6 13.81 7.10 -10.40
C TYR A 6 14.57 6.10 -9.54
N ASN A 7 14.54 6.26 -8.21
CA ASN A 7 15.24 5.37 -7.29
C ASN A 7 14.72 3.94 -7.41
N LEU A 8 13.41 3.79 -7.49
CA LEU A 8 12.79 2.47 -7.63
C LEU A 8 13.21 1.81 -8.95
N MET A 9 13.13 2.53 -10.05
CA MET A 9 13.55 2.01 -11.36
C MET A 9 15.01 1.60 -11.39
N SER A 10 15.88 2.40 -10.78
CA SER A 10 17.30 2.11 -10.71
C SER A 10 17.56 0.83 -9.90
N CYS A 11 16.85 0.65 -8.79
CA CYS A 11 16.99 -0.53 -7.92
C CYS A 11 16.39 -1.78 -8.54
N ILE A 12 15.26 -1.66 -9.26
CA ILE A 12 14.60 -2.80 -9.92
C ILE A 12 15.57 -3.55 -10.83
N LYS A 13 16.41 -2.84 -11.56
CA LYS A 13 17.37 -3.46 -12.48
C LYS A 13 18.39 -4.36 -11.78
N LYS A 14 18.58 -4.16 -10.48
CA LYS A 14 19.54 -4.94 -9.68
C LYS A 14 18.89 -6.11 -8.95
N ILE A 15 17.56 -6.22 -9.02
CA ILE A 15 16.84 -7.30 -8.35
C ILE A 15 16.92 -8.55 -9.23
N PRO A 16 17.43 -9.69 -8.71
CA PRO A 16 17.42 -10.93 -9.48
C PRO A 16 15.98 -11.42 -9.61
N THR A 17 15.72 -12.19 -10.66
CA THR A 17 14.43 -12.86 -10.81
C THR A 17 14.32 -13.97 -9.76
N LEU A 18 13.21 -14.00 -9.02
CA LEU A 18 12.98 -15.05 -8.03
C LEU A 18 12.79 -16.40 -8.73
N LYS A 19 13.64 -17.35 -8.37
CA LYS A 19 13.58 -18.73 -8.81
C LYS A 19 13.44 -19.61 -7.57
N GLY A 20 13.48 -20.93 -7.71
CA GLY A 20 13.24 -21.82 -6.58
C GLY A 20 14.34 -21.81 -5.52
N ASP A 21 15.52 -21.28 -5.81
CA ASP A 21 16.71 -21.42 -4.97
C ASP A 21 17.37 -20.12 -4.50
N ASN A 22 16.80 -18.95 -4.84
CA ASN A 22 17.43 -17.66 -4.54
C ASN A 22 16.53 -16.70 -3.74
N TYR A 23 15.62 -17.24 -2.93
CA TYR A 23 14.66 -16.42 -2.20
C TYR A 23 15.34 -15.40 -1.28
N ILE A 24 16.37 -15.82 -0.53
CA ILE A 24 17.04 -14.93 0.44
C ILE A 24 17.68 -13.74 -0.27
N GLU A 25 18.39 -13.97 -1.37
CA GLU A 25 19.00 -12.91 -2.14
C GLU A 25 17.94 -11.98 -2.75
N TRP A 26 16.89 -12.56 -3.35
CA TRP A 26 15.79 -11.80 -3.94
C TRP A 26 15.11 -10.91 -2.88
N LYS A 27 14.80 -11.48 -1.70
CA LYS A 27 14.15 -10.75 -0.62
C LYS A 27 15.01 -9.58 -0.14
N LYS A 28 16.33 -9.77 0.01
CA LYS A 28 17.23 -8.71 0.41
C LYS A 28 17.24 -7.56 -0.61
N LYS A 29 17.24 -7.88 -1.89
CA LYS A 29 17.26 -6.88 -2.95
C LYS A 29 15.93 -6.14 -3.03
N ILE A 30 14.81 -6.83 -2.84
CA ILE A 30 13.48 -6.20 -2.77
C ILE A 30 13.41 -5.24 -1.60
N ASP A 31 13.82 -5.69 -0.40
CA ASP A 31 13.77 -4.86 0.80
C ASP A 31 14.64 -3.61 0.62
N LEU A 32 15.83 -3.76 0.08
CA LEU A 32 16.72 -2.63 -0.17
C LEU A 32 16.12 -1.65 -1.17
N ALA A 33 15.54 -2.15 -2.26
CA ALA A 33 14.91 -1.30 -3.27
C ALA A 33 13.77 -0.48 -2.67
N PHE A 34 12.95 -1.10 -1.83
CA PHE A 34 11.82 -0.41 -1.19
C PHE A 34 12.29 0.64 -0.20
N ILE A 35 13.34 0.34 0.57
CA ILE A 35 13.91 1.31 1.51
C ILE A 35 14.48 2.52 0.76
N LEU A 36 15.26 2.28 -0.29
CA LEU A 36 15.87 3.35 -1.07
C LEU A 36 14.83 4.22 -1.80
N ALA A 37 13.69 3.63 -2.17
CA ALA A 37 12.59 4.37 -2.79
C ALA A 37 11.64 4.98 -1.76
N GLU A 38 11.87 4.75 -0.47
CA GLU A 38 11.04 5.27 0.63
C GLU A 38 9.59 4.78 0.55
N VAL A 39 9.40 3.55 0.10
CA VAL A 39 8.08 2.92 -0.01
C VAL A 39 7.92 1.68 0.87
N ASP A 40 8.94 1.35 1.65
CA ASP A 40 8.94 0.14 2.50
C ASP A 40 7.84 0.17 3.57
N TRP A 41 7.38 1.34 3.98
CA TRP A 41 6.33 1.49 4.98
C TRP A 41 5.04 0.76 4.60
N VAL A 42 4.75 0.61 3.31
CA VAL A 42 3.50 -0.03 2.85
C VAL A 42 3.48 -1.53 3.18
N VAL A 43 4.65 -2.15 3.33
CA VAL A 43 4.75 -3.58 3.63
C VAL A 43 4.18 -3.89 5.02
N THR A 44 4.28 -2.95 5.95
CA THR A 44 3.83 -3.12 7.33
C THR A 44 2.59 -2.31 7.68
N THR A 45 2.05 -1.58 6.72
CA THR A 45 0.90 -0.72 6.94
C THR A 45 -0.33 -1.30 6.26
N PRO A 46 -1.38 -1.66 7.02
CA PRO A 46 -2.59 -2.19 6.42
C PRO A 46 -3.35 -1.11 5.65
N CYS A 47 -4.24 -1.54 4.77
CA CYS A 47 -5.13 -0.63 4.05
C CYS A 47 -5.91 0.23 5.06
N PRO A 48 -5.95 1.56 4.86
CA PRO A 48 -6.75 2.41 5.74
C PRO A 48 -8.22 1.98 5.78
N THR A 49 -8.81 2.08 6.95
CA THR A 49 -10.22 1.71 7.15
C THR A 49 -11.13 2.88 6.83
N GLU A 50 -12.12 2.64 5.99
CA GLU A 50 -13.10 3.67 5.63
C GLU A 50 -13.95 4.03 6.84
N PRO A 51 -14.14 5.35 7.15
CA PRO A 51 -15.01 5.77 8.23
C PRO A 51 -16.46 5.40 7.94
N VAL A 52 -17.19 5.04 8.98
CA VAL A 52 -18.61 4.71 8.87
C VAL A 52 -19.43 5.98 9.01
N ALA A 53 -20.36 6.21 8.07
CA ALA A 53 -21.24 7.37 8.13
C ALA A 53 -22.09 7.31 9.39
N PRO A 54 -22.22 8.43 10.14
CA PRO A 54 -23.05 8.45 11.33
C PRO A 54 -24.53 8.36 10.96
N VAL A 55 -25.31 7.77 11.88
CA VAL A 55 -26.76 7.72 11.77
C VAL A 55 -27.33 8.60 12.88
N ARG A 56 -28.26 9.50 12.52
CA ARG A 56 -28.88 10.38 13.51
C ARG A 56 -29.70 9.57 14.49
N GLU A 57 -29.47 9.81 15.79
CA GLU A 57 -30.22 9.15 16.84
C GLU A 57 -31.59 9.80 17.05
N THR A 58 -32.54 9.02 17.55
CA THR A 58 -33.85 9.54 17.95
C THR A 58 -33.62 10.58 19.06
N ASN A 59 -34.23 11.75 18.94
CA ASN A 59 -34.11 12.84 19.92
C ASN A 59 -32.74 13.52 19.94
N GLU A 60 -31.88 13.28 18.94
CA GLU A 60 -30.60 13.99 18.83
C GLU A 60 -30.86 15.46 18.43
N ALA A 61 -30.22 16.40 19.17
CA ALA A 61 -30.36 17.82 18.87
C ALA A 61 -29.71 18.13 17.53
N ASP A 62 -30.25 19.09 16.79
CA ASP A 62 -29.73 19.48 15.47
C ASP A 62 -28.25 19.89 15.53
N ALA A 63 -27.84 20.63 16.57
CA ALA A 63 -26.47 21.06 16.74
C ALA A 63 -25.52 19.89 16.97
N ALA A 64 -25.94 18.90 17.76
CA ALA A 64 -25.14 17.71 18.01
C ALA A 64 -24.99 16.87 16.73
N TRP A 65 -26.08 16.71 16.00
CA TRP A 65 -26.05 15.99 14.72
C TRP A 65 -25.15 16.66 13.71
N ALA A 66 -25.23 17.98 13.58
CA ALA A 66 -24.39 18.75 12.67
C ALA A 66 -22.91 18.59 13.00
N THR A 67 -22.55 18.57 14.30
CA THR A 67 -21.16 18.34 14.73
C THR A 67 -20.68 16.96 14.31
N ARG A 68 -21.51 15.93 14.50
CA ARG A 68 -21.16 14.57 14.10
C ARG A 68 -20.98 14.44 12.58
N GLU A 69 -21.83 15.10 11.80
CA GLU A 69 -21.71 15.12 10.35
C GLU A 69 -20.40 15.81 9.91
N MET A 70 -20.05 16.92 10.56
CA MET A 70 -18.79 17.64 10.26
C MET A 70 -17.58 16.79 10.62
N ASP A 71 -17.61 16.10 11.75
CA ASP A 71 -16.54 15.21 12.16
C ASP A 71 -16.36 14.08 11.14
N PHE A 72 -17.46 13.49 10.69
CA PHE A 72 -17.40 12.46 9.66
C PHE A 72 -16.81 12.98 8.36
N THR A 73 -17.20 14.18 7.92
CA THR A 73 -16.67 14.78 6.71
C THR A 73 -15.16 14.96 6.80
N SER A 74 -14.65 15.44 7.95
CA SER A 74 -13.22 15.59 8.18
C SER A 74 -12.51 14.24 8.16
N GLN A 75 -13.07 13.23 8.80
CA GLN A 75 -12.52 11.88 8.81
C GLN A 75 -12.48 11.29 7.41
N LYS A 76 -13.53 11.51 6.63
CA LYS A 76 -13.61 11.00 5.26
C LYS A 76 -12.56 11.63 4.36
N MET A 77 -12.35 12.94 4.49
CA MET A 77 -11.31 13.63 3.73
C MET A 77 -9.91 13.12 4.09
N SER A 78 -9.63 12.94 5.37
CA SER A 78 -8.36 12.39 5.83
C SER A 78 -8.18 10.97 5.33
N TYR A 79 -9.22 10.14 5.40
CA TYR A 79 -9.18 8.79 4.87
C TYR A 79 -8.88 8.77 3.37
N ASP A 80 -9.55 9.61 2.58
CA ASP A 80 -9.36 9.63 1.13
C ASP A 80 -7.91 9.95 0.76
N LEU A 81 -7.27 10.90 1.46
CA LEU A 81 -5.86 11.23 1.23
C LEU A 81 -4.93 10.07 1.59
N LYS A 82 -5.16 9.46 2.75
CA LYS A 82 -4.34 8.33 3.21
C LYS A 82 -4.52 7.12 2.31
N TYR A 83 -5.75 6.85 1.88
CA TYR A 83 -6.03 5.73 1.01
C TYR A 83 -5.34 5.88 -0.35
N ARG A 84 -5.41 7.06 -0.96
CA ARG A 84 -4.77 7.31 -2.25
C ARG A 84 -3.26 7.08 -2.17
N LYS A 85 -2.63 7.60 -1.13
CA LYS A 85 -1.19 7.44 -0.94
C LYS A 85 -0.85 5.96 -0.75
N TRP A 86 -1.58 5.29 0.15
CA TRP A 86 -1.36 3.87 0.42
C TRP A 86 -1.57 3.04 -0.84
N ALA A 87 -2.69 3.25 -1.55
CA ALA A 87 -3.03 2.47 -2.73
C ALA A 87 -2.01 2.63 -3.85
N THR A 88 -1.53 3.86 -4.07
CA THR A 88 -0.52 4.13 -5.10
C THR A 88 0.79 3.41 -4.79
N VAL A 89 1.27 3.49 -3.56
CA VAL A 89 2.51 2.84 -3.16
C VAL A 89 2.36 1.32 -3.15
N ASN A 90 1.24 0.82 -2.65
CA ASN A 90 0.94 -0.60 -2.65
C ASN A 90 0.97 -1.18 -4.08
N LYS A 91 0.35 -0.49 -5.02
CA LYS A 91 0.33 -0.90 -6.43
C LYS A 91 1.74 -0.97 -7.02
N LYS A 92 2.56 0.04 -6.74
CA LYS A 92 3.94 0.06 -7.22
C LYS A 92 4.75 -1.10 -6.66
N CYS A 93 4.64 -1.35 -5.37
CA CYS A 93 5.38 -2.43 -4.72
C CYS A 93 4.93 -3.80 -5.21
N LEU A 94 3.62 -4.02 -5.37
CA LEU A 94 3.11 -5.26 -5.93
C LEU A 94 3.61 -5.49 -7.34
N ALA A 95 3.65 -4.44 -8.17
CA ALA A 95 4.15 -4.55 -9.53
C ALA A 95 5.62 -4.99 -9.55
N VAL A 96 6.44 -4.43 -8.68
CA VAL A 96 7.86 -4.83 -8.58
C VAL A 96 7.98 -6.29 -8.17
N ILE A 97 7.22 -6.70 -7.15
CA ILE A 97 7.26 -8.09 -6.67
C ILE A 97 6.83 -9.04 -7.78
N LYS A 98 5.70 -8.77 -8.42
CA LYS A 98 5.16 -9.65 -9.47
C LYS A 98 6.08 -9.73 -10.70
N ASN A 99 6.73 -8.62 -11.06
CA ASN A 99 7.61 -8.59 -12.23
C ASN A 99 8.99 -9.19 -11.97
N THR A 100 9.34 -9.46 -10.73
CA THR A 100 10.63 -10.07 -10.38
C THR A 100 10.51 -11.55 -10.02
N ILE A 101 9.34 -12.15 -10.19
CA ILE A 101 9.12 -13.57 -9.91
C ILE A 101 9.02 -14.33 -11.24
N GLU A 102 9.71 -15.48 -11.31
CA GLU A 102 9.65 -16.34 -12.49
C GLU A 102 8.21 -16.80 -12.75
N PRO A 103 7.73 -16.77 -14.01
CA PRO A 103 6.34 -17.13 -14.32
C PRO A 103 5.91 -18.50 -13.81
N ALA A 104 6.80 -19.49 -13.82
CA ALA A 104 6.49 -20.84 -13.33
C ALA A 104 6.18 -20.83 -11.83
N ILE A 105 6.88 -20.00 -11.05
CA ILE A 105 6.64 -19.84 -9.61
C ILE A 105 5.40 -19.00 -9.39
N MET A 106 5.23 -17.95 -10.19
CA MET A 106 4.09 -17.05 -10.09
C MET A 106 2.76 -17.78 -10.20
N GLY A 107 2.68 -18.79 -11.05
CA GLY A 107 1.48 -19.59 -11.24
C GLY A 107 1.08 -20.40 -10.01
N SER A 108 1.99 -20.64 -9.06
CA SER A 108 1.72 -21.39 -7.84
C SER A 108 1.42 -20.48 -6.63
N ILE A 109 1.51 -19.17 -6.80
CA ILE A 109 1.27 -18.19 -5.72
C ILE A 109 -0.16 -17.68 -5.81
N PRO A 110 -0.92 -17.69 -4.69
CA PRO A 110 -2.26 -17.09 -4.69
C PRO A 110 -2.22 -15.62 -5.07
N GLU A 111 -3.27 -15.16 -5.73
CA GLU A 111 -3.37 -13.74 -6.07
C GLU A 111 -3.50 -12.90 -4.80
N CYS A 112 -2.74 -11.80 -4.74
CA CYS A 112 -2.72 -10.90 -3.58
C CYS A 112 -3.08 -9.49 -4.01
N ASP A 113 -3.89 -8.81 -3.18
CA ASP A 113 -4.27 -7.42 -3.43
C ASP A 113 -3.39 -6.44 -2.68
N THR A 114 -2.65 -6.89 -1.68
CA THR A 114 -1.78 -6.02 -0.88
C THR A 114 -0.39 -6.63 -0.71
N VAL A 115 0.59 -5.75 -0.47
CA VAL A 115 1.99 -6.16 -0.25
C VAL A 115 2.15 -6.92 1.06
N MET A 116 1.23 -6.71 2.02
CA MET A 116 1.26 -7.42 3.31
C MET A 116 0.92 -8.91 3.20
N GLU A 117 0.26 -9.30 2.11
CA GLU A 117 -0.15 -10.69 1.91
C GLU A 117 0.99 -11.60 1.42
#